data_81b983c90ffb18619af16edc187c66f5
#
_entry.id   81b983c90ffb18619af16edc187c66f5
#
_cell.length_a   1.000
_cell.length_b   1.000
_cell.length_c   1.000
_cell.angle_alpha   90.00
_cell.angle_beta   90.00
_cell.angle_gamma   90.00
#
_symmetry.space_group_name_H-M   'P 1'
#
loop_
_entity.id
_entity.type
_entity.pdbx_description
1 polymer ?
#
loop_
_entity_poly.entity_id
_entity_poly.type
_entity_poly.pdbx_seq_one_letter_code
_entity_poly.pdbx_strand_id
1 'polypeptide(L)'
;MSLKFNETDFEVQKITEEGRTVVCRTFEHIPYCESPKVPDLERLSIYVPEIFYQGGSINGYDLHSAPIFMPNTIGGYMPGPEEAPGKNFMGKTNASFYALLNGYVVVSAGARGRGNRNAEGENVGVAPAGIVDLKAAVRFLRHNKELIPGNTDRIITNGTSAGGAMSSLLGTTGNHPDYEPYLKEIGAADERDDVFASSCYCPITNLDHADVAYEWEFCGLNDYHRAIIAEPLEGEPSDHPVLGKRPGVDGNGGMMKPPKFIPVDGEMTRKQQALSVELCNRFPGYLNMLNLSDEKGQSMTLDDDGTGSFLNHVIENMLKSAQKELDAGHDIMSDSKVADWLRVENGRAVSVDWKEYVRFRTRMKEAPAFDNVSMGTAENELFGTTDVKQRHFTAFSKEHDTVGGAIAEKDQVRLMNPMYYIDDPIAVKATHFRIRHGAVDRDTSLAISEILALKLEDAGIDTDIAHPWGIPHAGDYDLPELFDWIDSICK
;
A
#
# COMPACT_ATOMS: atom_id res chain seq x y z
N MET A 1 7.92 -11.33 -25.82
CA MET A 1 8.21 -12.58 -25.07
C MET A 1 7.00 -13.50 -25.14
N SER A 2 7.11 -14.79 -24.79
CA SER A 2 5.95 -15.70 -24.77
C SER A 2 5.20 -15.55 -23.45
N LEU A 3 3.87 -15.45 -23.48
CA LEU A 3 3.03 -15.44 -22.29
C LEU A 3 2.67 -16.85 -21.80
N LYS A 4 3.21 -17.90 -22.41
CA LYS A 4 2.90 -19.28 -22.01
C LYS A 4 3.73 -19.68 -20.79
N PHE A 5 3.04 -20.09 -19.72
CA PHE A 5 3.67 -20.67 -18.53
C PHE A 5 4.29 -22.04 -18.83
N ASN A 6 5.50 -22.28 -18.33
CA ASN A 6 6.20 -23.56 -18.45
C ASN A 6 6.22 -24.29 -17.10
N GLU A 7 5.29 -25.22 -16.91
CA GLU A 7 5.16 -26.01 -15.66
C GLU A 7 6.33 -26.98 -15.40
N THR A 8 7.21 -27.17 -16.37
CA THR A 8 8.38 -28.07 -16.24
C THR A 8 9.68 -27.36 -15.86
N ASP A 9 9.67 -26.02 -15.87
CA ASP A 9 10.83 -25.18 -15.54
C ASP A 9 10.77 -24.73 -14.08
N PHE A 10 11.13 -25.62 -13.17
CA PHE A 10 11.05 -25.37 -11.73
C PHE A 10 12.26 -25.90 -10.97
N GLU A 11 12.45 -25.34 -9.79
CA GLU A 11 13.34 -25.86 -8.76
C GLU A 11 12.54 -26.24 -7.50
N VAL A 12 13.09 -27.14 -6.70
CA VAL A 12 12.54 -27.45 -5.36
C VAL A 12 13.46 -26.87 -4.31
N GLN A 13 12.93 -25.93 -3.53
CA GLN A 13 13.67 -25.22 -2.51
C GLN A 13 13.16 -25.57 -1.12
N LYS A 14 14.09 -25.59 -0.15
CA LYS A 14 13.78 -25.72 1.27
C LYS A 14 14.11 -24.42 1.97
N ILE A 15 13.08 -23.74 2.49
CA ILE A 15 13.19 -22.46 3.17
C ILE A 15 12.92 -22.68 4.65
N THR A 16 13.82 -22.18 5.51
CA THR A 16 13.67 -22.32 6.97
C THR A 16 13.82 -20.96 7.63
N GLU A 17 12.77 -20.50 8.30
CA GLU A 17 12.75 -19.27 9.08
C GLU A 17 12.09 -19.53 10.43
N GLU A 18 12.64 -18.94 11.49
CA GLU A 18 12.09 -19.03 12.84
C GLU A 18 11.82 -20.48 13.32
N GLY A 19 12.69 -21.41 12.92
CA GLY A 19 12.57 -22.83 13.27
C GLY A 19 11.48 -23.59 12.51
N ARG A 20 10.76 -22.95 11.59
CA ARG A 20 9.76 -23.58 10.71
C ARG A 20 10.34 -23.78 9.31
N THR A 21 9.93 -24.83 8.65
CA THR A 21 10.44 -25.18 7.32
C THR A 21 9.30 -25.40 6.33
N VAL A 22 9.42 -24.80 5.16
CA VAL A 22 8.59 -25.08 3.98
C VAL A 22 9.48 -25.67 2.90
N VAL A 23 8.99 -26.73 2.24
CA VAL A 23 9.53 -27.20 0.98
C VAL A 23 8.59 -26.74 -0.11
N CYS A 24 9.08 -25.97 -1.07
CA CYS A 24 8.24 -25.42 -2.13
C CYS A 24 8.88 -25.67 -3.51
N ARG A 25 8.02 -25.86 -4.50
CA ARG A 25 8.38 -25.79 -5.91
C ARG A 25 8.35 -24.33 -6.32
N THR A 26 9.39 -23.88 -7.01
CA THR A 26 9.58 -22.48 -7.40
C THR A 26 9.69 -22.34 -8.90
N PHE A 27 8.99 -21.38 -9.46
CA PHE A 27 9.06 -20.96 -10.84
C PHE A 27 9.45 -19.49 -10.82
N GLU A 28 10.68 -19.16 -11.18
CA GLU A 28 11.23 -17.84 -10.97
C GLU A 28 11.42 -17.06 -12.26
N HIS A 29 11.27 -15.73 -12.19
CA HIS A 29 11.62 -14.78 -13.24
C HIS A 29 10.82 -14.93 -14.55
N ILE A 30 9.54 -15.25 -14.45
CA ILE A 30 8.65 -15.46 -15.58
C ILE A 30 8.16 -14.11 -16.11
N PRO A 31 8.43 -13.73 -17.37
CA PRO A 31 7.86 -12.52 -17.95
C PRO A 31 6.34 -12.62 -18.05
N TYR A 32 5.62 -11.62 -17.55
CA TYR A 32 4.16 -11.58 -17.57
C TYR A 32 3.59 -10.71 -18.71
N CYS A 33 4.46 -10.08 -19.52
CA CYS A 33 4.07 -9.30 -20.70
C CYS A 33 5.04 -9.52 -21.85
N GLU A 34 4.58 -9.25 -23.10
CA GLU A 34 5.38 -9.53 -24.31
C GLU A 34 6.45 -8.49 -24.57
N SER A 35 6.22 -7.23 -24.16
CA SER A 35 7.01 -6.06 -24.47
C SER A 35 7.36 -5.25 -23.21
N PRO A 36 8.07 -5.84 -22.22
CA PRO A 36 8.43 -5.16 -20.99
C PRO A 36 9.30 -3.93 -21.26
N LYS A 37 9.08 -2.84 -20.53
CA LYS A 37 9.91 -1.63 -20.57
C LYS A 37 11.18 -1.78 -19.73
N VAL A 38 11.11 -2.60 -18.67
CA VAL A 38 12.22 -2.94 -17.76
C VAL A 38 12.21 -4.46 -17.56
N PRO A 39 12.81 -5.25 -18.51
CA PRO A 39 12.66 -6.71 -18.53
C PRO A 39 13.10 -7.44 -17.26
N ASP A 40 14.07 -6.92 -16.53
CA ASP A 40 14.56 -7.51 -15.28
C ASP A 40 13.62 -7.25 -14.08
N LEU A 41 12.58 -6.45 -14.26
CA LEU A 41 11.62 -6.09 -13.23
C LEU A 41 10.21 -6.59 -13.56
N GLU A 42 9.78 -6.46 -14.85
CA GLU A 42 8.44 -6.85 -15.32
C GLU A 42 8.32 -8.36 -15.51
N ARG A 43 8.47 -9.09 -14.41
CA ARG A 43 8.42 -10.55 -14.29
C ARG A 43 7.84 -10.96 -12.96
N LEU A 44 7.43 -12.21 -12.82
CA LEU A 44 6.89 -12.78 -11.59
C LEU A 44 7.55 -14.10 -11.24
N SER A 45 7.49 -14.44 -9.95
CA SER A 45 7.89 -15.76 -9.43
C SER A 45 6.72 -16.39 -8.67
N ILE A 46 6.58 -17.72 -8.84
CA ILE A 46 5.50 -18.52 -8.22
C ILE A 46 6.12 -19.52 -7.26
N TYR A 47 5.60 -19.59 -6.05
CA TYR A 47 6.04 -20.52 -5.01
C TYR A 47 4.85 -21.36 -4.55
N VAL A 48 5.01 -22.70 -4.57
CA VAL A 48 3.93 -23.66 -4.34
C VAL A 48 4.38 -24.69 -3.31
N PRO A 49 3.64 -24.99 -2.24
CA PRO A 49 4.02 -26.07 -1.33
C PRO A 49 4.22 -27.38 -2.09
N GLU A 50 5.42 -27.99 -2.01
CA GLU A 50 5.77 -29.20 -2.79
C GLU A 50 4.86 -30.39 -2.49
N ILE A 51 4.29 -30.45 -1.28
CA ILE A 51 3.36 -31.51 -0.88
C ILE A 51 2.10 -31.57 -1.78
N PHE A 52 1.70 -30.44 -2.40
CA PHE A 52 0.54 -30.42 -3.30
C PHE A 52 0.76 -31.28 -4.54
N TYR A 53 1.98 -31.33 -5.08
CA TYR A 53 2.34 -32.18 -6.21
C TYR A 53 2.44 -33.66 -5.85
N GLN A 54 2.42 -33.97 -4.55
CA GLN A 54 2.39 -35.33 -4.01
C GLN A 54 0.98 -35.78 -3.64
N GLY A 55 -0.06 -34.98 -3.98
CA GLY A 55 -1.46 -35.24 -3.62
C GLY A 55 -1.82 -34.95 -2.18
N GLY A 56 -0.94 -34.22 -1.44
CA GLY A 56 -1.21 -33.78 -0.08
C GLY A 56 -1.94 -32.42 -0.02
N SER A 57 -2.26 -31.99 1.18
CA SER A 57 -2.91 -30.72 1.44
C SER A 57 -2.33 -30.03 2.69
N ILE A 58 -2.48 -28.72 2.76
CA ILE A 58 -2.19 -27.89 3.95
C ILE A 58 -3.43 -27.07 4.24
N ASN A 59 -3.88 -27.07 5.49
CA ASN A 59 -5.02 -26.27 5.95
C ASN A 59 -6.32 -26.48 5.11
N GLY A 60 -6.47 -27.66 4.48
CA GLY A 60 -7.59 -28.01 3.61
C GLY A 60 -7.42 -27.55 2.15
N TYR A 61 -6.35 -26.86 1.81
CA TYR A 61 -6.04 -26.45 0.44
C TYR A 61 -5.10 -27.47 -0.26
N ASP A 62 -5.26 -27.60 -1.56
CA ASP A 62 -4.48 -28.44 -2.45
C ASP A 62 -4.01 -27.65 -3.69
N LEU A 63 -3.41 -28.36 -4.66
CA LEU A 63 -2.85 -27.76 -5.88
C LEU A 63 -3.84 -26.92 -6.69
N HIS A 64 -5.14 -27.18 -6.59
CA HIS A 64 -6.18 -26.54 -7.40
C HIS A 64 -7.08 -25.59 -6.60
N SER A 65 -7.19 -25.80 -5.28
CA SER A 65 -8.08 -25.02 -4.41
C SER A 65 -7.38 -23.93 -3.62
N ALA A 66 -6.04 -23.96 -3.54
CA ALA A 66 -5.25 -23.00 -2.79
C ALA A 66 -5.48 -21.55 -3.30
N PRO A 67 -5.80 -20.60 -2.42
CA PRO A 67 -5.81 -19.19 -2.80
C PRO A 67 -4.42 -18.74 -3.26
N ILE A 68 -4.39 -17.75 -4.15
CA ILE A 68 -3.14 -17.11 -4.59
C ILE A 68 -2.93 -15.84 -3.76
N PHE A 69 -1.92 -15.86 -2.91
CA PHE A 69 -1.46 -14.68 -2.18
C PHE A 69 -0.46 -13.93 -3.04
N MET A 70 -0.82 -12.70 -3.44
CA MET A 70 -0.05 -11.86 -4.36
C MET A 70 0.39 -10.56 -3.67
N PRO A 71 1.45 -10.61 -2.83
CA PRO A 71 2.00 -9.40 -2.23
C PRO A 71 2.78 -8.59 -3.26
N ASN A 72 2.86 -7.27 -3.05
CA ASN A 72 3.74 -6.39 -3.79
C ASN A 72 4.72 -5.67 -2.86
N THR A 73 5.91 -5.35 -3.37
CA THR A 73 7.02 -4.74 -2.62
C THR A 73 7.17 -3.24 -2.91
N ILE A 74 6.18 -2.62 -3.55
CA ILE A 74 6.20 -1.20 -3.89
C ILE A 74 6.18 -0.37 -2.60
N GLY A 75 7.21 0.47 -2.41
CA GLY A 75 7.31 1.43 -1.33
C GLY A 75 7.64 2.82 -1.86
N GLY A 76 6.99 3.89 -1.37
CA GLY A 76 7.19 5.26 -1.84
C GLY A 76 7.05 5.41 -3.36
N TYR A 77 6.23 4.57 -3.99
CA TYR A 77 6.04 4.49 -5.44
C TYR A 77 7.33 4.20 -6.24
N MET A 78 8.39 3.70 -5.59
CA MET A 78 9.58 3.19 -6.23
C MET A 78 9.32 1.83 -6.90
N PRO A 79 10.24 1.34 -7.75
CA PRO A 79 10.14 -0.02 -8.28
C PRO A 79 10.02 -1.06 -7.18
N GLY A 80 9.05 -1.96 -7.31
CA GLY A 80 8.86 -3.09 -6.43
C GLY A 80 9.35 -4.37 -7.11
N PRO A 81 10.55 -4.89 -6.78
CA PRO A 81 11.02 -6.15 -7.36
C PRO A 81 10.26 -7.36 -6.81
N GLU A 82 10.40 -8.49 -7.49
CA GLU A 82 9.99 -9.79 -6.94
C GLU A 82 10.69 -10.03 -5.59
N GLU A 83 9.97 -10.56 -4.62
CA GLU A 83 10.52 -10.97 -3.32
C GLU A 83 10.27 -12.46 -3.07
N ALA A 84 11.33 -13.21 -2.83
CA ALA A 84 11.22 -14.62 -2.48
C ALA A 84 10.66 -14.78 -1.04
N PRO A 85 9.94 -15.89 -0.74
CA PRO A 85 9.60 -16.24 0.64
C PRO A 85 10.85 -16.37 1.51
N GLY A 86 10.83 -15.81 2.73
CA GLY A 86 11.97 -15.79 3.63
C GLY A 86 12.09 -14.47 4.38
N LYS A 87 13.29 -13.90 4.41
CA LYS A 87 13.52 -12.59 5.05
C LYS A 87 13.40 -11.45 4.05
N ASN A 88 12.67 -10.40 4.45
CA ASN A 88 12.62 -9.14 3.70
C ASN A 88 13.91 -8.31 3.93
N PHE A 89 14.01 -7.16 3.27
CA PHE A 89 15.16 -6.25 3.37
C PHE A 89 15.43 -5.70 4.78
N MET A 90 14.42 -5.75 5.69
CA MET A 90 14.56 -5.40 7.10
C MET A 90 15.04 -6.58 7.97
N GLY A 91 15.28 -7.76 7.39
CA GLY A 91 15.68 -8.97 8.09
C GLY A 91 14.54 -9.66 8.86
N LYS A 92 13.29 -9.26 8.65
CA LYS A 92 12.10 -9.91 9.22
C LYS A 92 11.57 -10.97 8.26
N THR A 93 11.02 -12.06 8.79
CA THR A 93 10.32 -13.06 7.99
C THR A 93 9.10 -12.42 7.32
N ASN A 94 8.99 -12.55 5.99
CA ASN A 94 7.96 -11.90 5.19
C ASN A 94 6.64 -12.69 5.16
N ALA A 95 5.56 -12.01 4.74
CA ALA A 95 4.24 -12.60 4.63
C ALA A 95 4.20 -13.80 3.65
N SER A 96 5.03 -13.79 2.60
CA SER A 96 5.13 -14.86 1.61
C SER A 96 5.53 -16.21 2.24
N PHE A 97 6.47 -16.20 3.20
CA PHE A 97 6.85 -17.41 3.92
C PHE A 97 5.68 -17.97 4.76
N TYR A 98 4.97 -17.11 5.47
CA TYR A 98 3.81 -17.52 6.25
C TYR A 98 2.63 -17.95 5.37
N ALA A 99 2.43 -17.34 4.21
CA ALA A 99 1.41 -17.77 3.24
C ALA A 99 1.63 -19.21 2.79
N LEU A 100 2.87 -19.59 2.48
CA LEU A 100 3.21 -20.99 2.16
C LEU A 100 2.95 -21.94 3.33
N LEU A 101 3.24 -21.53 4.58
CA LEU A 101 2.94 -22.32 5.77
C LEU A 101 1.42 -22.55 5.95
N ASN A 102 0.60 -21.59 5.52
CA ASN A 102 -0.85 -21.69 5.56
C ASN A 102 -1.46 -22.41 4.34
N GLY A 103 -0.62 -22.89 3.41
CA GLY A 103 -1.07 -23.65 2.25
C GLY A 103 -1.55 -22.79 1.09
N TYR A 104 -1.10 -21.54 0.99
CA TYR A 104 -1.40 -20.70 -0.16
C TYR A 104 -0.31 -20.84 -1.24
N VAL A 105 -0.68 -20.59 -2.48
CA VAL A 105 0.27 -20.34 -3.55
C VAL A 105 0.69 -18.88 -3.45
N VAL A 106 1.99 -18.62 -3.54
CA VAL A 106 2.51 -17.24 -3.51
C VAL A 106 2.92 -16.83 -4.92
N VAL A 107 2.47 -15.67 -5.36
CA VAL A 107 2.91 -15.02 -6.60
C VAL A 107 3.50 -13.68 -6.26
N SER A 108 4.80 -13.53 -6.44
CA SER A 108 5.50 -12.27 -6.27
C SER A 108 5.78 -11.64 -7.63
N ALA A 109 5.12 -10.54 -7.95
CA ALA A 109 5.27 -9.83 -9.21
C ALA A 109 6.11 -8.58 -9.02
N GLY A 110 7.14 -8.41 -9.84
CA GLY A 110 7.87 -7.17 -9.95
C GLY A 110 7.03 -6.13 -10.69
N ALA A 111 7.19 -4.86 -10.34
CA ALA A 111 6.46 -3.77 -10.96
C ALA A 111 7.32 -2.49 -11.04
N ARG A 112 7.13 -1.74 -12.12
CA ARG A 112 7.80 -0.45 -12.32
C ARG A 112 7.32 0.58 -11.30
N GLY A 113 8.16 1.57 -11.07
CA GLY A 113 7.87 2.71 -10.21
C GLY A 113 8.71 3.93 -10.59
N ARG A 114 8.45 5.04 -9.91
CA ARG A 114 9.19 6.28 -10.13
C ARG A 114 10.70 6.04 -10.09
N GLY A 115 11.42 6.71 -10.99
CA GLY A 115 12.87 6.54 -11.11
C GLY A 115 13.30 5.42 -12.06
N ASN A 116 12.40 4.53 -12.53
CA ASN A 116 12.74 3.60 -13.60
C ASN A 116 12.99 4.37 -14.91
N ARG A 117 14.08 3.97 -15.57
CA ARG A 117 14.45 4.48 -16.90
C ARG A 117 14.69 3.32 -17.85
N ASN A 118 14.30 3.51 -19.12
CA ASN A 118 14.68 2.60 -20.19
C ASN A 118 16.13 2.83 -20.64
N ALA A 119 16.57 2.08 -21.65
CA ALA A 119 17.93 2.19 -22.22
C ALA A 119 18.20 3.56 -22.85
N GLU A 120 17.17 4.25 -23.31
CA GLU A 120 17.21 5.59 -23.89
C GLU A 120 17.25 6.71 -22.83
N GLY A 121 17.10 6.35 -21.54
CA GLY A 121 17.10 7.28 -20.39
C GLY A 121 15.75 7.95 -20.10
N GLU A 122 14.68 7.50 -20.76
CA GLU A 122 13.33 8.00 -20.55
C GLU A 122 12.70 7.44 -19.27
N ASN A 123 11.88 8.23 -18.58
CA ASN A 123 11.13 7.76 -17.41
C ASN A 123 10.02 6.80 -17.86
N VAL A 124 10.10 5.54 -17.47
CA VAL A 124 9.12 4.50 -17.84
C VAL A 124 8.33 3.94 -16.65
N GLY A 125 8.60 4.46 -15.45
CA GLY A 125 7.96 4.03 -14.20
C GLY A 125 7.03 5.08 -13.57
N VAL A 126 6.71 6.16 -14.30
CA VAL A 126 5.71 7.15 -13.86
C VAL A 126 4.30 6.57 -13.90
N ALA A 127 3.37 7.18 -13.16
CA ALA A 127 1.96 6.78 -13.15
C ALA A 127 1.39 6.66 -14.59
N PRO A 128 0.67 5.56 -14.90
CA PRO A 128 0.20 4.49 -14.03
C PRO A 128 1.03 3.19 -14.10
N ALA A 129 2.33 3.23 -14.44
CA ALA A 129 3.14 2.06 -14.77
C ALA A 129 3.02 0.92 -13.73
N GLY A 130 3.16 1.22 -12.43
CA GLY A 130 3.16 0.19 -11.38
C GLY A 130 1.86 -0.61 -11.30
N ILE A 131 0.71 0.06 -11.36
CA ILE A 131 -0.59 -0.64 -11.33
C ILE A 131 -0.83 -1.41 -12.63
N VAL A 132 -0.38 -0.91 -13.78
CA VAL A 132 -0.47 -1.60 -15.07
C VAL A 132 0.32 -2.90 -15.04
N ASP A 133 1.51 -2.90 -14.47
CA ASP A 133 2.36 -4.08 -14.32
C ASP A 133 1.70 -5.15 -13.45
N LEU A 134 1.16 -4.76 -12.29
CA LEU A 134 0.45 -5.69 -11.41
C LEU A 134 -0.82 -6.26 -12.08
N LYS A 135 -1.57 -5.46 -12.84
CA LYS A 135 -2.70 -5.94 -13.66
C LYS A 135 -2.26 -6.93 -14.73
N ALA A 136 -1.14 -6.65 -15.41
CA ALA A 136 -0.58 -7.57 -16.40
C ALA A 136 -0.17 -8.91 -15.78
N ALA A 137 0.37 -8.90 -14.56
CA ALA A 137 0.66 -10.12 -13.81
C ALA A 137 -0.60 -10.93 -13.50
N VAL A 138 -1.69 -10.29 -13.07
CA VAL A 138 -2.99 -10.95 -12.87
C VAL A 138 -3.52 -11.55 -14.18
N ARG A 139 -3.45 -10.81 -15.30
CA ARG A 139 -3.84 -11.31 -16.63
C ARG A 139 -3.02 -12.51 -17.06
N PHE A 140 -1.71 -12.51 -16.81
CA PHE A 140 -0.83 -13.65 -17.09
C PHE A 140 -1.28 -14.91 -16.32
N LEU A 141 -1.60 -14.79 -15.04
CA LEU A 141 -2.07 -15.94 -14.24
C LEU A 141 -3.34 -16.54 -14.83
N ARG A 142 -4.29 -15.71 -15.24
CA ARG A 142 -5.56 -16.17 -15.81
C ARG A 142 -5.43 -16.71 -17.23
N HIS A 143 -4.55 -16.14 -18.03
CA HIS A 143 -4.23 -16.66 -19.35
C HIS A 143 -3.70 -18.10 -19.30
N ASN A 144 -3.03 -18.44 -18.20
CA ASN A 144 -2.45 -19.75 -17.98
C ASN A 144 -3.19 -20.57 -16.91
N LYS A 145 -4.44 -20.28 -16.60
CA LYS A 145 -5.21 -20.84 -15.47
C LYS A 145 -5.25 -22.37 -15.40
N GLU A 146 -5.16 -23.05 -16.54
CA GLU A 146 -5.16 -24.52 -16.62
C GLU A 146 -3.82 -25.14 -16.18
N LEU A 147 -2.75 -24.34 -16.15
CA LEU A 147 -1.39 -24.75 -15.81
C LEU A 147 -0.88 -24.14 -14.50
N ILE A 148 -1.44 -22.98 -14.11
CA ILE A 148 -1.05 -22.26 -12.89
C ILE A 148 -1.55 -23.04 -11.67
N PRO A 149 -0.68 -23.36 -10.69
CA PRO A 149 -1.10 -23.93 -9.43
C PRO A 149 -1.91 -22.92 -8.61
N GLY A 150 -2.88 -23.40 -7.86
CA GLY A 150 -3.81 -22.59 -7.09
C GLY A 150 -5.05 -22.13 -7.88
N ASN A 151 -5.92 -21.40 -7.20
CA ASN A 151 -7.18 -20.92 -7.75
C ASN A 151 -7.03 -19.47 -8.25
N THR A 152 -6.92 -19.27 -9.57
CA THR A 152 -6.78 -17.94 -10.19
C THR A 152 -8.03 -17.06 -10.04
N ASP A 153 -9.16 -17.59 -9.55
CA ASP A 153 -10.34 -16.81 -9.19
C ASP A 153 -10.28 -16.30 -7.73
N ARG A 154 -9.29 -16.74 -6.96
CA ARG A 154 -9.06 -16.33 -5.56
C ARG A 154 -7.67 -15.70 -5.40
N ILE A 155 -7.42 -14.62 -6.13
CA ILE A 155 -6.22 -13.81 -5.99
C ILE A 155 -6.44 -12.77 -4.89
N ILE A 156 -5.60 -12.79 -3.88
CA ILE A 156 -5.61 -11.85 -2.75
C ILE A 156 -4.37 -10.99 -2.84
N THR A 157 -4.55 -9.69 -3.04
CA THR A 157 -3.43 -8.73 -3.06
C THR A 157 -3.08 -8.28 -1.66
N ASN A 158 -1.80 -7.97 -1.43
CA ASN A 158 -1.31 -7.43 -0.16
C ASN A 158 -0.23 -6.39 -0.40
N GLY A 159 -0.24 -5.30 0.35
CA GLY A 159 0.77 -4.27 0.22
C GLY A 159 0.71 -3.22 1.31
N THR A 160 1.83 -2.51 1.47
CA THR A 160 2.03 -1.49 2.52
C THR A 160 2.34 -0.14 1.89
N SER A 161 1.80 0.96 2.44
CA SER A 161 2.11 2.31 1.99
C SER A 161 1.67 2.53 0.52
N ALA A 162 2.58 2.92 -0.37
CA ALA A 162 2.32 2.95 -1.82
C ALA A 162 1.90 1.56 -2.34
N GLY A 163 2.46 0.46 -1.80
CA GLY A 163 2.02 -0.90 -2.11
C GLY A 163 0.59 -1.19 -1.64
N GLY A 164 0.17 -0.62 -0.51
CA GLY A 164 -1.21 -0.63 -0.05
C GLY A 164 -2.14 0.12 -1.00
N ALA A 165 -1.69 1.25 -1.55
CA ALA A 165 -2.40 1.97 -2.60
C ALA A 165 -2.52 1.14 -3.88
N MET A 166 -1.47 0.43 -4.31
CA MET A 166 -1.54 -0.49 -5.45
C MET A 166 -2.52 -1.63 -5.20
N SER A 167 -2.53 -2.21 -3.99
CA SER A 167 -3.51 -3.25 -3.62
C SER A 167 -4.94 -2.71 -3.66
N SER A 168 -5.19 -1.50 -3.17
CA SER A 168 -6.51 -0.86 -3.24
C SER A 168 -6.94 -0.59 -4.69
N LEU A 169 -6.03 -0.16 -5.55
CA LEU A 169 -6.29 0.02 -6.97
C LEU A 169 -6.61 -1.30 -7.69
N LEU A 170 -5.84 -2.38 -7.44
CA LEU A 170 -6.18 -3.70 -7.98
C LEU A 170 -7.58 -4.13 -7.57
N GLY A 171 -7.94 -3.90 -6.29
CA GLY A 171 -9.24 -4.25 -5.76
C GLY A 171 -10.41 -3.42 -6.30
N THR A 172 -10.17 -2.21 -6.81
CA THR A 172 -11.24 -1.28 -7.22
C THR A 172 -11.35 -1.06 -8.71
N THR A 173 -10.35 -1.42 -9.50
CA THR A 173 -10.23 -1.06 -10.92
C THR A 173 -10.24 -2.25 -11.88
N GLY A 174 -10.70 -3.42 -11.42
CA GLY A 174 -10.71 -4.65 -12.23
C GLY A 174 -11.39 -4.43 -13.58
N ASN A 175 -10.73 -4.85 -14.65
CA ASN A 175 -11.22 -4.82 -16.05
C ASN A 175 -11.59 -3.43 -16.56
N HIS A 176 -11.16 -2.35 -15.90
CA HIS A 176 -11.56 -1.01 -16.31
C HIS A 176 -10.80 -0.57 -17.58
N PRO A 177 -11.52 -0.04 -18.61
CA PRO A 177 -10.95 0.29 -19.92
C PRO A 177 -9.90 1.41 -19.88
N ASP A 178 -9.87 2.25 -18.86
CA ASP A 178 -8.86 3.31 -18.71
C ASP A 178 -7.42 2.76 -18.72
N TYR A 179 -7.23 1.50 -18.30
CA TYR A 179 -5.90 0.85 -18.27
C TYR A 179 -5.54 0.10 -19.56
N GLU A 180 -6.52 -0.15 -20.45
CA GLU A 180 -6.30 -0.93 -21.68
C GLU A 180 -5.22 -0.38 -22.62
N PRO A 181 -5.09 0.94 -22.84
CA PRO A 181 -4.03 1.45 -23.69
C PRO A 181 -2.62 1.09 -23.18
N TYR A 182 -2.42 1.16 -21.86
CA TYR A 182 -1.14 0.87 -21.21
C TYR A 182 -0.85 -0.64 -21.16
N LEU A 183 -1.87 -1.46 -20.90
CA LEU A 183 -1.75 -2.92 -20.90
C LEU A 183 -1.41 -3.44 -22.29
N LYS A 184 -2.01 -2.90 -23.33
CA LYS A 184 -1.68 -3.22 -24.73
C LYS A 184 -0.27 -2.79 -25.11
N GLU A 185 0.20 -1.64 -24.61
CA GLU A 185 1.54 -1.13 -24.88
C GLU A 185 2.63 -2.07 -24.41
N ILE A 186 2.46 -2.69 -23.23
CA ILE A 186 3.41 -3.68 -22.70
C ILE A 186 3.14 -5.11 -23.20
N GLY A 187 2.08 -5.32 -23.99
CA GLY A 187 1.70 -6.65 -24.49
C GLY A 187 1.22 -7.58 -23.37
N ALA A 188 0.39 -7.08 -22.48
CA ALA A 188 -0.30 -7.91 -21.47
C ALA A 188 -1.29 -8.87 -22.14
N ALA A 189 -1.56 -10.02 -21.51
CA ALA A 189 -2.55 -10.97 -22.01
C ALA A 189 -3.95 -10.33 -22.15
N ASP A 190 -4.71 -10.75 -23.14
CA ASP A 190 -6.11 -10.35 -23.33
C ASP A 190 -7.01 -11.20 -22.39
N GLU A 191 -7.00 -10.83 -21.12
CA GLU A 191 -7.70 -11.52 -20.03
C GLU A 191 -8.21 -10.49 -19.02
N ARG A 192 -9.08 -10.91 -18.09
CA ARG A 192 -9.56 -10.08 -16.99
C ARG A 192 -8.48 -9.88 -15.92
N ASP A 193 -8.50 -8.75 -15.22
CA ASP A 193 -7.54 -8.38 -14.18
C ASP A 193 -8.16 -8.02 -12.82
N ASP A 194 -9.45 -8.34 -12.60
CA ASP A 194 -10.09 -8.23 -11.30
C ASP A 194 -9.45 -9.19 -10.28
N VAL A 195 -9.50 -8.84 -9.01
CA VAL A 195 -9.00 -9.69 -7.92
C VAL A 195 -10.11 -10.02 -6.94
N PHE A 196 -9.94 -11.09 -6.17
CA PHE A 196 -10.94 -11.57 -5.22
C PHE A 196 -10.98 -10.71 -3.95
N ALA A 197 -9.83 -10.40 -3.38
CA ALA A 197 -9.72 -9.64 -2.15
C ALA A 197 -8.47 -8.74 -2.14
N SER A 198 -8.51 -7.69 -1.34
CA SER A 198 -7.44 -6.71 -1.23
C SER A 198 -7.10 -6.42 0.23
N SER A 199 -5.84 -6.67 0.62
CA SER A 199 -5.28 -6.28 1.92
C SER A 199 -4.39 -5.07 1.76
N CYS A 200 -4.71 -3.99 2.48
CA CYS A 200 -4.07 -2.68 2.37
C CYS A 200 -3.57 -2.24 3.74
N TYR A 201 -2.26 -2.21 3.92
CA TYR A 201 -1.66 -1.63 5.11
C TYR A 201 -1.31 -0.16 4.84
N CYS A 202 -1.80 0.74 5.69
CA CYS A 202 -1.58 2.20 5.63
C CYS A 202 -1.52 2.73 4.18
N PRO A 203 -2.57 2.51 3.36
CA PRO A 203 -2.54 2.83 1.95
C PRO A 203 -2.37 4.34 1.73
N ILE A 204 -1.30 4.75 1.05
CA ILE A 204 -1.10 6.14 0.63
C ILE A 204 -1.78 6.32 -0.72
N THR A 205 -3.05 6.62 -0.68
CA THR A 205 -3.93 6.77 -1.84
C THR A 205 -4.73 8.07 -1.77
N ASN A 206 -5.65 8.30 -2.72
CA ASN A 206 -6.43 9.55 -2.79
C ASN A 206 -5.52 10.79 -2.79
N LEU A 207 -4.44 10.74 -3.59
CA LEU A 207 -3.32 11.68 -3.54
C LEU A 207 -3.74 13.12 -3.84
N ASP A 208 -4.70 13.31 -4.73
CA ASP A 208 -5.26 14.62 -5.08
C ASP A 208 -5.99 15.32 -3.92
N HIS A 209 -6.28 14.59 -2.83
CA HIS A 209 -6.88 15.12 -1.60
C HIS A 209 -6.08 14.75 -0.33
N ALA A 210 -4.92 14.09 -0.48
CA ALA A 210 -4.11 13.66 0.65
C ALA A 210 -3.55 14.84 1.46
N ASP A 211 -3.22 15.96 0.80
CA ASP A 211 -2.71 17.16 1.47
C ASP A 211 -3.78 17.81 2.37
N VAL A 212 -5.02 17.94 1.89
CA VAL A 212 -6.10 18.50 2.71
C VAL A 212 -6.47 17.60 3.89
N ALA A 213 -6.44 16.28 3.69
CA ALA A 213 -6.66 15.30 4.75
C ALA A 213 -5.53 15.31 5.80
N TYR A 214 -4.28 15.44 5.35
CA TYR A 214 -3.13 15.55 6.25
C TYR A 214 -3.21 16.79 7.11
N GLU A 215 -3.55 17.93 6.51
CA GLU A 215 -3.65 19.18 7.24
C GLU A 215 -4.91 19.27 8.13
N TRP A 216 -6.01 18.61 7.80
CA TRP A 216 -7.14 18.48 8.74
C TRP A 216 -6.70 17.83 10.06
N GLU A 217 -5.81 16.85 9.99
CA GLU A 217 -5.32 16.14 11.17
C GLU A 217 -4.20 16.90 11.88
N PHE A 218 -3.19 17.40 11.14
CA PHE A 218 -1.94 17.91 11.73
C PHE A 218 -1.82 19.45 11.75
N CYS A 219 -2.80 20.20 11.27
CA CYS A 219 -2.77 21.66 11.30
C CYS A 219 -2.61 22.19 12.73
N GLY A 220 -1.75 23.21 12.88
CA GLY A 220 -1.40 23.77 14.17
C GLY A 220 -0.17 23.14 14.84
N LEU A 221 0.31 22.00 14.36
CA LEU A 221 1.63 21.46 14.70
C LEU A 221 2.63 21.99 13.68
N ASN A 222 3.54 22.84 14.10
CA ASN A 222 4.49 23.51 13.20
C ASN A 222 5.86 22.79 13.14
N ASP A 223 6.21 22.08 14.20
CA ASP A 223 7.41 21.25 14.25
C ASP A 223 7.15 19.90 13.56
N TYR A 224 8.08 19.48 12.73
CA TYR A 224 8.01 18.17 12.07
C TYR A 224 9.21 17.30 12.41
N HIS A 225 8.95 16.00 12.51
CA HIS A 225 9.94 14.98 12.91
C HIS A 225 9.87 13.81 11.94
N ARG A 226 10.87 13.66 11.08
CA ARG A 226 10.96 12.56 10.12
C ARG A 226 12.27 11.78 10.26
N ALA A 227 12.30 10.59 9.70
CA ALA A 227 13.53 9.83 9.52
C ALA A 227 13.79 9.68 8.02
N ILE A 228 15.02 9.94 7.61
CA ILE A 228 15.48 9.71 6.24
C ILE A 228 16.49 8.57 6.20
N ILE A 229 16.54 7.83 5.11
CA ILE A 229 17.58 6.83 4.89
C ILE A 229 18.91 7.58 4.69
N ALA A 230 19.92 7.23 5.49
CA ALA A 230 21.26 7.81 5.35
C ALA A 230 21.83 7.45 3.99
N GLU A 231 22.31 8.45 3.24
CA GLU A 231 23.11 8.18 2.04
C GLU A 231 24.40 7.44 2.44
N PRO A 232 24.87 6.45 1.62
CA PRO A 232 26.16 5.82 1.85
C PRO A 232 27.27 6.87 1.81
N LEU A 233 28.24 6.79 2.72
CA LEU A 233 29.44 7.64 2.62
C LEU A 233 30.20 7.28 1.34
N GLU A 234 30.84 8.29 0.68
CA GLU A 234 31.67 8.06 -0.50
C GLU A 234 32.69 6.94 -0.25
N GLY A 235 32.60 5.86 -1.04
CA GLY A 235 33.48 4.68 -0.91
C GLY A 235 32.89 3.51 -0.13
N GLU A 236 31.75 3.63 0.54
CA GLU A 236 30.99 2.48 1.03
C GLU A 236 30.09 1.94 -0.08
N PRO A 237 29.89 0.60 -0.14
CA PRO A 237 28.90 0.01 -1.04
C PRO A 237 27.55 0.69 -0.77
N SER A 238 26.87 1.19 -1.80
CA SER A 238 25.54 1.78 -1.63
C SER A 238 24.59 0.73 -1.08
N ASP A 239 24.16 0.87 0.17
CA ASP A 239 23.10 0.05 0.79
C ASP A 239 21.69 0.44 0.24
N HIS A 240 21.64 1.37 -0.73
CA HIS A 240 20.41 1.62 -1.47
C HIS A 240 20.13 0.44 -2.41
N PRO A 241 18.89 -0.01 -2.53
CA PRO A 241 18.52 -0.99 -3.54
C PRO A 241 18.92 -0.42 -4.91
N VAL A 242 20.06 -0.89 -5.42
CA VAL A 242 20.46 -0.61 -6.81
C VAL A 242 19.41 -1.31 -7.66
N LEU A 243 18.68 -0.53 -8.47
CA LEU A 243 17.72 -1.03 -9.44
C LEU A 243 18.28 -2.29 -10.14
N GLY A 244 17.57 -3.41 -10.03
CA GLY A 244 17.93 -4.68 -10.63
C GLY A 244 18.73 -5.65 -9.75
N LYS A 245 19.01 -5.34 -8.46
CA LYS A 245 19.57 -6.33 -7.52
C LYS A 245 18.49 -6.73 -6.49
N ARG A 246 18.44 -8.01 -6.14
CA ARG A 246 17.52 -8.52 -5.10
C ARG A 246 17.66 -7.67 -3.84
N PRO A 247 16.59 -7.06 -3.30
CA PRO A 247 16.64 -6.50 -1.95
C PRO A 247 17.04 -7.59 -0.97
N GLY A 248 18.03 -7.32 -0.13
CA GLY A 248 18.46 -8.25 0.90
C GLY A 248 19.67 -9.13 0.57
N VAL A 249 20.19 -9.11 -0.66
CA VAL A 249 21.39 -9.89 -1.02
C VAL A 249 22.40 -8.96 -1.71
N ASP A 250 23.63 -8.88 -1.17
CA ASP A 250 24.73 -8.23 -1.88
C ASP A 250 25.14 -9.05 -3.11
N GLY A 251 25.88 -8.43 -4.04
CA GLY A 251 26.34 -9.10 -5.27
C GLY A 251 27.21 -10.35 -5.04
N ASN A 252 27.51 -10.71 -3.78
CA ASN A 252 28.24 -11.86 -3.32
C ASN A 252 27.39 -12.84 -2.50
N GLY A 253 26.06 -12.66 -2.41
CA GLY A 253 25.14 -13.52 -1.65
C GLY A 253 25.05 -13.23 -0.15
N GLY A 254 25.61 -12.11 0.32
CA GLY A 254 25.47 -11.66 1.72
C GLY A 254 24.17 -10.91 1.97
N MET A 255 23.62 -10.99 3.18
CA MET A 255 22.46 -10.19 3.58
C MET A 255 22.83 -8.70 3.59
N MET A 256 22.03 -7.85 2.93
CA MET A 256 22.16 -6.40 3.04
C MET A 256 21.91 -5.98 4.49
N LYS A 257 22.71 -5.05 4.99
CA LYS A 257 22.45 -4.48 6.30
C LYS A 257 21.16 -3.67 6.25
N PRO A 258 20.34 -3.69 7.32
CA PRO A 258 19.17 -2.81 7.39
C PRO A 258 19.57 -1.36 7.14
N PRO A 259 18.76 -0.57 6.42
CA PRO A 259 19.06 0.82 6.14
C PRO A 259 19.19 1.59 7.46
N LYS A 260 20.18 2.47 7.53
CA LYS A 260 20.36 3.37 8.67
C LYS A 260 19.46 4.58 8.51
N PHE A 261 18.57 4.80 9.47
CA PHE A 261 17.71 5.97 9.50
C PHE A 261 18.37 7.10 10.30
N ILE A 262 18.31 8.31 9.77
CA ILE A 262 18.76 9.55 10.42
C ILE A 262 17.53 10.39 10.74
N PRO A 263 17.32 10.78 12.02
CA PRO A 263 16.26 11.71 12.36
C PRO A 263 16.53 13.10 11.76
N VAL A 264 15.50 13.73 11.24
CA VAL A 264 15.52 15.10 10.74
C VAL A 264 14.36 15.85 11.38
N ASP A 265 14.70 16.80 12.21
CA ASP A 265 13.74 17.69 12.89
C ASP A 265 13.77 19.06 12.23
N GLY A 266 12.63 19.71 12.14
CA GLY A 266 12.50 21.05 11.57
C GLY A 266 11.24 21.77 12.02
N GLU A 267 11.16 23.03 11.64
CA GLU A 267 9.99 23.89 11.88
C GLU A 267 9.50 24.43 10.53
N MET A 268 8.20 24.39 10.31
CA MET A 268 7.57 24.95 9.12
C MET A 268 7.76 26.48 9.08
N THR A 269 8.12 26.99 7.91
CA THR A 269 8.16 28.43 7.66
C THR A 269 6.77 29.06 7.81
N ARG A 270 6.69 30.36 8.03
CA ARG A 270 5.40 31.08 8.09
C ARG A 270 4.54 30.86 6.84
N LYS A 271 5.17 30.72 5.67
CA LYS A 271 4.46 30.43 4.42
C LYS A 271 3.84 29.02 4.47
N GLN A 272 4.58 28.03 4.90
CA GLN A 272 4.07 26.65 5.05
C GLN A 272 2.96 26.56 6.10
N GLN A 273 3.08 27.29 7.22
CA GLN A 273 2.03 27.38 8.23
C GLN A 273 0.75 28.00 7.65
N ALA A 274 0.84 29.02 6.80
CA ALA A 274 -0.32 29.62 6.13
C ALA A 274 -0.96 28.65 5.13
N LEU A 275 -0.15 27.90 4.34
CA LEU A 275 -0.65 26.86 3.44
C LEU A 275 -1.33 25.71 4.21
N SER A 276 -0.77 25.32 5.36
CA SER A 276 -1.36 24.31 6.25
C SER A 276 -2.78 24.72 6.68
N VAL A 277 -2.97 25.95 7.15
CA VAL A 277 -4.30 26.46 7.53
C VAL A 277 -5.27 26.47 6.35
N GLU A 278 -4.81 26.87 5.18
CA GLU A 278 -5.65 26.93 3.99
C GLU A 278 -6.10 25.51 3.54
N LEU A 279 -5.19 24.55 3.53
CA LEU A 279 -5.49 23.15 3.23
C LEU A 279 -6.45 22.53 4.26
N CYS A 280 -6.21 22.77 5.55
CA CYS A 280 -7.08 22.31 6.63
C CYS A 280 -8.52 22.78 6.43
N ASN A 281 -8.71 24.06 6.11
CA ASN A 281 -10.04 24.64 5.89
C ASN A 281 -10.76 24.11 4.64
N ARG A 282 -10.05 23.46 3.71
CA ARG A 282 -10.64 22.87 2.49
C ARG A 282 -11.16 21.44 2.73
N PHE A 283 -10.67 20.74 3.76
CA PHE A 283 -11.01 19.33 3.96
C PHE A 283 -12.49 19.09 4.27
N PRO A 284 -13.19 19.86 5.14
CA PRO A 284 -14.60 19.64 5.38
C PRO A 284 -15.45 19.71 4.11
N GLY A 285 -15.17 20.68 3.23
CA GLY A 285 -15.85 20.81 1.96
C GLY A 285 -15.64 19.58 1.04
N TYR A 286 -14.40 19.06 0.99
CA TYR A 286 -14.10 17.84 0.25
C TYR A 286 -14.86 16.63 0.83
N LEU A 287 -14.74 16.40 2.14
CA LEU A 287 -15.39 15.26 2.79
C LEU A 287 -16.90 15.24 2.57
N ASN A 288 -17.53 16.40 2.79
CA ASN A 288 -18.99 16.53 2.66
C ASN A 288 -19.48 16.29 1.24
N MET A 289 -18.67 16.58 0.21
CA MET A 289 -19.02 16.26 -1.19
C MET A 289 -19.02 14.77 -1.49
N LEU A 290 -18.32 13.94 -0.71
CA LEU A 290 -18.29 12.50 -0.92
C LEU A 290 -19.60 11.81 -0.55
N ASN A 291 -20.46 12.46 0.26
CA ASN A 291 -21.74 11.95 0.75
C ASN A 291 -21.64 10.56 1.39
N LEU A 292 -20.59 10.35 2.20
CA LEU A 292 -20.35 9.08 2.89
C LEU A 292 -21.37 8.82 4.00
N SER A 293 -21.66 7.56 4.26
CA SER A 293 -22.45 7.09 5.40
C SER A 293 -21.79 5.90 6.10
N ASP A 294 -22.12 5.68 7.36
CA ASP A 294 -21.72 4.46 8.09
C ASP A 294 -22.68 3.29 7.79
N GLU A 295 -22.36 2.11 8.33
CA GLU A 295 -23.17 0.88 8.21
C GLU A 295 -24.64 1.04 8.68
N LYS A 296 -24.94 2.08 9.48
CA LYS A 296 -26.28 2.40 9.98
C LYS A 296 -27.00 3.41 9.09
N GLY A 297 -26.35 3.91 8.04
CA GLY A 297 -26.86 4.96 7.15
C GLY A 297 -26.76 6.37 7.76
N GLN A 298 -25.93 6.58 8.81
CA GLN A 298 -25.68 7.91 9.34
C GLN A 298 -24.68 8.63 8.45
N SER A 299 -25.05 9.85 8.01
CA SER A 299 -24.18 10.69 7.19
C SER A 299 -22.90 11.08 7.90
N MET A 300 -21.77 10.90 7.26
CA MET A 300 -20.45 11.30 7.71
C MET A 300 -20.09 12.68 7.19
N THR A 301 -20.13 13.68 8.07
CA THR A 301 -19.92 15.09 7.72
C THR A 301 -18.96 15.76 8.68
N LEU A 302 -18.39 16.88 8.25
CA LEU A 302 -17.62 17.81 9.07
C LEU A 302 -18.20 19.22 8.99
N ASP A 303 -18.20 19.90 10.11
CA ASP A 303 -18.42 21.33 10.20
C ASP A 303 -17.16 22.11 9.77
N ASP A 304 -17.27 23.42 9.58
CA ASP A 304 -16.16 24.27 9.13
C ASP A 304 -14.95 24.26 10.07
N ASP A 305 -15.15 23.92 11.34
CA ASP A 305 -14.07 23.79 12.34
C ASP A 305 -13.39 22.41 12.33
N GLY A 306 -13.78 21.52 11.41
CA GLY A 306 -13.24 20.18 11.26
C GLY A 306 -13.78 19.16 12.26
N THR A 307 -14.78 19.51 13.07
CA THR A 307 -15.53 18.59 13.95
C THR A 307 -16.77 18.03 13.23
N GLY A 308 -17.39 16.97 13.76
CA GLY A 308 -18.59 16.40 13.17
C GLY A 308 -18.68 14.89 13.29
N SER A 309 -19.66 14.30 12.58
CA SER A 309 -19.89 12.85 12.63
C SER A 309 -18.70 12.03 12.11
N PHE A 310 -17.99 12.51 11.11
CA PHE A 310 -16.79 11.85 10.60
C PHE A 310 -15.66 11.79 11.64
N LEU A 311 -15.37 12.92 12.34
CA LEU A 311 -14.38 12.90 13.41
C LEU A 311 -14.78 11.93 14.53
N ASN A 312 -16.07 11.91 14.91
CA ASN A 312 -16.57 10.97 15.91
C ASN A 312 -16.38 9.52 15.48
N HIS A 313 -16.59 9.20 14.20
CA HIS A 313 -16.35 7.88 13.62
C HIS A 313 -14.86 7.47 13.72
N VAL A 314 -13.93 8.37 13.36
CA VAL A 314 -12.49 8.12 13.53
C VAL A 314 -12.15 7.86 15.00
N ILE A 315 -12.68 8.66 15.93
CA ILE A 315 -12.49 8.50 17.38
C ILE A 315 -13.06 7.15 17.86
N GLU A 316 -14.23 6.74 17.39
CA GLU A 316 -14.82 5.43 17.75
C GLU A 316 -13.92 4.27 17.31
N ASN A 317 -13.32 4.32 16.13
CA ASN A 317 -12.38 3.31 15.67
C ASN A 317 -11.09 3.30 16.49
N MET A 318 -10.62 4.47 16.93
CA MET A 318 -9.51 4.57 17.88
C MET A 318 -9.86 3.98 19.26
N LEU A 319 -11.06 4.22 19.77
CA LEU A 319 -11.53 3.63 21.02
C LEU A 319 -11.66 2.10 20.93
N LYS A 320 -12.13 1.58 19.80
CA LYS A 320 -12.15 0.11 19.53
C LYS A 320 -10.73 -0.48 19.60
N SER A 321 -9.75 0.22 19.02
CA SER A 321 -8.35 -0.19 19.08
C SER A 321 -7.80 -0.21 20.51
N ALA A 322 -8.01 0.86 21.27
CA ALA A 322 -7.61 0.92 22.68
C ALA A 322 -8.31 -0.17 23.52
N GLN A 323 -9.61 -0.41 23.29
CA GLN A 323 -10.37 -1.42 24.00
C GLN A 323 -9.85 -2.84 23.73
N LYS A 324 -9.48 -3.15 22.48
CA LYS A 324 -8.87 -4.45 22.12
C LYS A 324 -7.63 -4.73 22.97
N GLU A 325 -6.77 -3.74 23.19
CA GLU A 325 -5.58 -3.89 24.03
C GLU A 325 -5.92 -4.06 25.51
N LEU A 326 -6.89 -3.29 26.03
CA LEU A 326 -7.35 -3.43 27.41
C LEU A 326 -7.96 -4.81 27.66
N ASP A 327 -8.78 -5.33 26.73
CA ASP A 327 -9.40 -6.66 26.82
C ASP A 327 -8.35 -7.79 26.73
N ALA A 328 -7.24 -7.55 26.02
CA ALA A 328 -6.07 -8.44 26.01
C ALA A 328 -5.24 -8.37 27.29
N GLY A 329 -5.57 -7.48 28.22
CA GLY A 329 -4.87 -7.29 29.50
C GLY A 329 -3.59 -6.46 29.42
N HIS A 330 -3.39 -5.71 28.31
CA HIS A 330 -2.25 -4.83 28.17
C HIS A 330 -2.45 -3.52 28.95
N ASP A 331 -1.45 -3.09 29.68
CA ASP A 331 -1.47 -1.83 30.43
C ASP A 331 -1.06 -0.66 29.54
N ILE A 332 -1.97 -0.24 28.66
CA ILE A 332 -1.75 0.89 27.74
C ILE A 332 -1.70 2.23 28.46
N MET A 333 -2.17 2.30 29.71
CA MET A 333 -2.17 3.51 30.55
C MET A 333 -0.87 3.69 31.33
N SER A 334 0.05 2.73 31.29
CA SER A 334 1.39 2.84 31.91
C SER A 334 2.26 3.93 31.26
N ASP A 335 2.02 4.25 29.99
CA ASP A 335 2.59 5.42 29.35
C ASP A 335 1.78 6.66 29.76
N SER A 336 2.38 7.52 30.60
CA SER A 336 1.74 8.74 31.08
C SER A 336 1.30 9.67 29.95
N LYS A 337 1.96 9.65 28.79
CA LYS A 337 1.56 10.44 27.63
C LYS A 337 0.25 9.96 26.98
N VAL A 338 -0.10 8.69 27.16
CA VAL A 338 -1.41 8.17 26.70
C VAL A 338 -2.52 8.72 27.56
N ALA A 339 -2.30 8.89 28.87
CA ALA A 339 -3.27 9.46 29.80
C ALA A 339 -3.62 10.94 29.51
N ASP A 340 -2.79 11.65 28.74
CA ASP A 340 -3.08 13.04 28.36
C ASP A 340 -4.22 13.13 27.34
N TRP A 341 -4.48 12.08 26.55
CA TRP A 341 -5.46 12.09 25.48
C TRP A 341 -6.50 10.95 25.51
N LEU A 342 -6.18 9.80 26.15
CA LEU A 342 -7.11 8.66 26.29
C LEU A 342 -7.67 8.60 27.71
N ARG A 343 -8.99 8.59 27.84
CA ARG A 343 -9.67 8.35 29.11
C ARG A 343 -10.15 6.92 29.20
N VAL A 344 -9.76 6.23 30.28
CA VAL A 344 -10.20 4.87 30.60
C VAL A 344 -10.95 4.87 31.93
N GLU A 345 -12.15 4.31 31.98
CA GLU A 345 -12.95 4.15 33.19
C GLU A 345 -13.39 2.71 33.36
N ASN A 346 -13.12 2.13 34.52
CA ASN A 346 -13.48 0.74 34.85
C ASN A 346 -13.05 -0.28 33.77
N GLY A 347 -11.85 -0.09 33.19
CA GLY A 347 -11.31 -0.96 32.15
C GLY A 347 -11.92 -0.73 30.75
N ARG A 348 -12.65 0.39 30.58
CA ARG A 348 -13.22 0.76 29.28
C ARG A 348 -12.62 2.06 28.76
N ALA A 349 -12.21 2.07 27.50
CA ALA A 349 -11.85 3.28 26.79
C ALA A 349 -13.13 4.08 26.48
N VAL A 350 -13.22 5.33 27.00
CA VAL A 350 -14.47 6.10 26.96
C VAL A 350 -14.40 7.37 26.14
N SER A 351 -13.22 7.98 25.99
CA SER A 351 -13.05 9.16 25.14
C SER A 351 -11.61 9.39 24.74
N VAL A 352 -11.43 10.05 23.62
CA VAL A 352 -10.16 10.55 23.09
C VAL A 352 -10.23 12.08 23.01
N ASP A 353 -9.25 12.76 23.60
CA ASP A 353 -9.00 14.17 23.27
C ASP A 353 -8.21 14.18 21.94
N TRP A 354 -8.91 14.53 20.86
CA TRP A 354 -8.34 14.50 19.52
C TRP A 354 -7.11 15.40 19.36
N LYS A 355 -7.15 16.60 19.95
CA LYS A 355 -6.03 17.55 19.83
C LYS A 355 -4.79 17.05 20.55
N GLU A 356 -4.96 16.51 21.75
CA GLU A 356 -3.84 15.95 22.52
C GLU A 356 -3.33 14.65 21.90
N TYR A 357 -4.20 13.81 21.31
CA TYR A 357 -3.80 12.65 20.54
C TYR A 357 -2.93 13.02 19.32
N VAL A 358 -3.32 14.02 18.54
CA VAL A 358 -2.54 14.49 17.39
C VAL A 358 -1.20 15.08 17.84
N ARG A 359 -1.17 15.82 18.98
CA ARG A 359 0.09 16.28 19.59
C ARG A 359 0.99 15.15 20.05
N PHE A 360 0.42 14.12 20.63
CA PHE A 360 1.16 12.91 21.04
C PHE A 360 1.84 12.24 19.85
N ARG A 361 1.15 12.11 18.73
CA ARG A 361 1.71 11.53 17.50
C ARG A 361 2.78 12.40 16.86
N THR A 362 2.74 13.69 17.02
CA THR A 362 3.57 14.70 16.34
C THR A 362 3.33 14.74 14.82
N ARG A 363 3.89 15.72 14.14
CA ARG A 363 3.82 15.84 12.67
C ARG A 363 5.08 15.27 12.02
N MET A 364 4.97 14.60 10.87
CA MET A 364 6.11 14.06 10.15
C MET A 364 6.50 14.90 8.93
N LYS A 365 5.54 15.43 8.18
CA LYS A 365 5.76 16.11 6.89
C LYS A 365 5.47 17.60 6.98
N GLU A 366 6.19 18.38 6.18
CA GLU A 366 5.92 19.82 5.96
C GLU A 366 4.62 19.99 5.16
N ALA A 367 4.07 21.21 5.12
CA ALA A 367 2.90 21.55 4.31
C ALA A 367 3.30 22.20 2.98
N PRO A 368 2.74 21.74 1.83
CA PRO A 368 1.94 20.52 1.62
C PRO A 368 2.75 19.25 1.73
N ALA A 369 2.14 18.17 2.23
CA ALA A 369 2.81 16.92 2.61
C ALA A 369 3.16 16.02 1.41
N PHE A 370 2.36 16.05 0.34
CA PHE A 370 2.46 15.16 -0.82
C PHE A 370 2.73 15.93 -2.12
N ASP A 371 1.98 16.98 -2.44
CA ASP A 371 2.26 17.83 -3.60
C ASP A 371 2.98 19.11 -3.15
N ASN A 372 4.28 19.04 -2.91
CA ASN A 372 5.02 20.16 -2.39
C ASN A 372 5.11 21.31 -3.42
N VAL A 373 4.90 22.56 -2.96
CA VAL A 373 4.92 23.76 -3.82
C VAL A 373 6.29 24.05 -4.48
N SER A 374 7.36 23.46 -3.97
CA SER A 374 8.70 23.48 -4.60
C SER A 374 9.03 22.14 -5.28
N MET A 375 8.07 21.22 -5.37
CA MET A 375 8.25 19.83 -5.79
C MET A 375 9.25 19.06 -4.91
N GLY A 376 9.70 17.88 -5.33
CA GLY A 376 10.72 17.11 -4.63
C GLY A 376 10.17 15.97 -3.77
N THR A 377 8.84 15.78 -3.75
CA THR A 377 8.23 14.60 -3.11
C THR A 377 8.27 13.38 -4.04
N ALA A 378 8.07 12.21 -3.46
CA ALA A 378 7.90 10.96 -4.20
C ALA A 378 6.72 11.03 -5.18
N GLU A 379 5.64 11.67 -4.74
CA GLU A 379 4.40 11.81 -5.49
C GLU A 379 4.57 12.79 -6.65
N ASN A 380 5.34 13.88 -6.50
CA ASN A 380 5.68 14.75 -7.64
C ASN A 380 6.45 13.97 -8.73
N GLU A 381 7.36 13.05 -8.35
CA GLU A 381 8.06 12.19 -9.32
C GLU A 381 7.12 11.14 -9.93
N LEU A 382 6.19 10.57 -9.17
CA LEU A 382 5.18 9.63 -9.66
C LEU A 382 4.38 10.23 -10.80
N PHE A 383 3.99 11.50 -10.68
CA PHE A 383 3.20 12.22 -11.69
C PHE A 383 4.05 12.93 -12.75
N GLY A 384 5.32 12.58 -12.89
CA GLY A 384 6.15 12.98 -14.01
C GLY A 384 5.65 12.50 -15.38
N THR A 385 6.47 12.71 -16.41
CA THR A 385 6.27 12.13 -17.75
C THR A 385 7.56 11.44 -18.19
N THR A 386 7.56 10.88 -19.38
CA THR A 386 8.75 10.34 -20.05
C THR A 386 9.93 11.33 -20.01
N ASP A 387 9.67 12.62 -20.21
CA ASP A 387 10.69 13.68 -20.35
C ASP A 387 10.77 14.59 -19.12
N VAL A 388 9.70 14.68 -18.32
CA VAL A 388 9.61 15.60 -17.18
C VAL A 388 9.66 14.79 -15.88
N LYS A 389 10.69 15.03 -15.07
CA LYS A 389 10.93 14.25 -13.84
C LYS A 389 9.80 14.41 -12.82
N GLN A 390 9.28 15.63 -12.63
CA GLN A 390 8.35 15.98 -11.56
C GLN A 390 7.25 16.92 -12.06
N ARG A 391 6.02 16.74 -11.57
CA ARG A 391 4.90 17.64 -11.82
C ARG A 391 4.04 17.77 -10.56
N HIS A 392 3.33 18.88 -10.45
CA HIS A 392 2.21 19.01 -9.54
C HIS A 392 1.06 18.11 -9.99
N PHE A 393 0.25 17.67 -9.04
CA PHE A 393 -0.95 16.86 -9.33
C PHE A 393 -2.21 17.41 -8.64
N THR A 394 -2.08 18.52 -7.88
CA THR A 394 -3.19 19.26 -7.29
C THR A 394 -3.23 20.68 -7.83
N ALA A 395 -4.45 21.21 -8.01
CA ALA A 395 -4.63 22.61 -8.40
C ALA A 395 -4.06 23.56 -7.32
N PHE A 396 -4.19 23.18 -6.04
CA PHE A 396 -3.68 23.95 -4.92
C PHE A 396 -2.16 24.20 -5.03
N SER A 397 -1.39 23.13 -5.15
CA SER A 397 0.07 23.26 -5.20
C SER A 397 0.54 23.92 -6.48
N LYS A 398 -0.17 23.71 -7.61
CA LYS A 398 0.10 24.43 -8.84
C LYS A 398 -0.15 25.94 -8.72
N GLU A 399 -1.19 26.37 -8.02
CA GLU A 399 -1.47 27.79 -7.75
C GLU A 399 -0.36 28.45 -6.91
N HIS A 400 0.20 27.69 -5.96
CA HIS A 400 1.24 28.16 -5.03
C HIS A 400 2.67 27.81 -5.48
N ASP A 401 2.83 27.29 -6.69
CA ASP A 401 4.10 26.84 -7.25
C ASP A 401 5.21 27.89 -7.14
N THR A 402 6.39 27.46 -6.72
CA THR A 402 7.56 28.33 -6.51
C THR A 402 8.69 28.07 -7.51
N VAL A 403 8.55 27.06 -8.37
CA VAL A 403 9.63 26.60 -9.26
C VAL A 403 9.25 26.58 -10.75
N GLY A 404 8.03 26.97 -11.08
CA GLY A 404 7.55 27.00 -12.47
C GLY A 404 7.17 25.63 -13.03
N GLY A 405 6.76 24.70 -12.15
CA GLY A 405 6.41 23.34 -12.53
C GLY A 405 5.12 23.23 -13.35
N ALA A 406 5.02 22.19 -14.17
CA ALA A 406 3.79 21.81 -14.84
C ALA A 406 2.83 21.07 -13.88
N ILE A 407 1.56 20.95 -14.27
CA ILE A 407 0.58 20.10 -13.60
C ILE A 407 0.35 18.81 -14.39
N ALA A 408 0.13 17.71 -13.71
CA ALA A 408 -0.23 16.41 -14.31
C ALA A 408 -1.60 16.46 -14.99
N GLU A 409 -1.77 15.65 -16.02
CA GLU A 409 -3.07 15.47 -16.66
C GLU A 409 -4.05 14.81 -15.68
N LYS A 410 -5.30 15.24 -15.72
CA LYS A 410 -6.34 14.73 -14.82
C LYS A 410 -6.54 13.22 -14.95
N ASP A 411 -6.40 12.67 -16.15
CA ASP A 411 -6.55 11.23 -16.39
C ASP A 411 -5.41 10.46 -15.73
N GLN A 412 -4.17 11.00 -15.70
CA GLN A 412 -3.06 10.38 -15.00
C GLN A 412 -3.30 10.34 -13.49
N VAL A 413 -3.84 11.41 -12.91
CA VAL A 413 -4.19 11.46 -11.48
C VAL A 413 -5.33 10.49 -11.17
N ARG A 414 -6.38 10.47 -12.01
CA ARG A 414 -7.51 9.54 -11.90
C ARG A 414 -7.06 8.09 -11.86
N LEU A 415 -6.13 7.66 -12.72
CA LEU A 415 -5.61 6.29 -12.80
C LEU A 415 -4.92 5.82 -11.51
N MET A 416 -4.56 6.75 -10.61
CA MET A 416 -3.90 6.44 -9.34
C MET A 416 -4.81 6.58 -8.12
N ASN A 417 -6.09 6.90 -8.30
CA ASN A 417 -7.01 7.12 -7.19
C ASN A 417 -8.19 6.13 -7.23
N PRO A 418 -8.26 5.16 -6.29
CA PRO A 418 -9.34 4.17 -6.22
C PRO A 418 -10.72 4.78 -6.02
N MET A 419 -10.81 5.98 -5.40
CA MET A 419 -12.07 6.67 -5.13
C MET A 419 -12.90 6.95 -6.39
N TYR A 420 -12.25 7.12 -7.55
CA TYR A 420 -12.94 7.36 -8.82
C TYR A 420 -13.57 6.11 -9.44
N TYR A 421 -13.22 4.91 -8.96
CA TYR A 421 -13.62 3.63 -9.54
C TYR A 421 -14.61 2.86 -8.66
N ILE A 422 -14.72 3.18 -7.38
CA ILE A 422 -15.60 2.44 -6.46
C ILE A 422 -17.07 2.54 -6.91
N ASP A 423 -17.53 3.74 -7.30
CA ASP A 423 -18.90 3.96 -7.81
C ASP A 423 -19.03 3.70 -9.31
N ASP A 424 -17.93 3.48 -10.03
CA ASP A 424 -17.98 3.26 -11.47
C ASP A 424 -18.52 1.85 -11.77
N PRO A 425 -19.69 1.72 -12.44
CA PRO A 425 -20.29 0.41 -12.70
C PRO A 425 -19.50 -0.44 -13.70
N ILE A 426 -18.53 0.15 -14.43
CA ILE A 426 -17.69 -0.58 -15.39
C ILE A 426 -16.58 -1.32 -14.66
N ALA A 427 -16.06 -0.75 -13.57
CA ALA A 427 -15.02 -1.37 -12.79
C ALA A 427 -15.55 -2.62 -12.03
N VAL A 428 -14.83 -3.72 -12.10
CA VAL A 428 -15.09 -4.89 -11.28
C VAL A 428 -14.33 -4.74 -9.98
N LYS A 429 -15.05 -4.66 -8.86
CA LYS A 429 -14.45 -4.51 -7.52
C LYS A 429 -14.22 -5.86 -6.89
N ALA A 430 -13.14 -5.98 -6.10
CA ALA A 430 -12.96 -7.07 -5.16
C ALA A 430 -14.11 -7.11 -4.16
N THR A 431 -14.50 -8.30 -3.74
CA THR A 431 -15.64 -8.50 -2.82
C THR A 431 -15.27 -8.27 -1.36
N HIS A 432 -13.97 -8.31 -1.03
CA HIS A 432 -13.46 -8.19 0.33
C HIS A 432 -12.26 -7.26 0.40
N PHE A 433 -12.29 -6.34 1.35
CA PHE A 433 -11.17 -5.45 1.66
C PHE A 433 -10.78 -5.56 3.13
N ARG A 434 -9.47 -5.59 3.37
CA ARG A 434 -8.88 -5.47 4.69
C ARG A 434 -7.98 -4.26 4.71
N ILE A 435 -8.27 -3.29 5.58
CA ILE A 435 -7.52 -2.05 5.71
C ILE A 435 -6.96 -1.98 7.12
N ARG A 436 -5.66 -1.76 7.23
CA ARG A 436 -4.98 -1.56 8.51
C ARG A 436 -4.16 -0.28 8.45
N HIS A 437 -4.40 0.62 9.39
CA HIS A 437 -3.67 1.88 9.50
C HIS A 437 -3.24 2.06 10.94
N GLY A 438 -1.94 2.01 11.20
CA GLY A 438 -1.42 2.04 12.58
C GLY A 438 -1.86 3.27 13.36
N ALA A 439 -2.27 3.08 14.62
CA ALA A 439 -2.78 4.15 15.47
C ALA A 439 -1.76 5.28 15.74
N VAL A 440 -0.48 5.06 15.53
CA VAL A 440 0.55 6.11 15.66
C VAL A 440 1.26 6.40 14.33
N ASP A 441 0.65 5.98 13.22
CA ASP A 441 1.10 6.37 11.89
C ASP A 441 0.92 7.88 11.69
N ARG A 442 1.87 8.51 11.06
CA ARG A 442 1.90 9.96 10.78
C ARG A 442 2.49 10.27 9.40
N ASP A 443 2.63 9.23 8.57
CA ASP A 443 3.04 9.37 7.17
C ASP A 443 1.86 9.84 6.30
N THR A 444 0.66 9.34 6.61
CA THR A 444 -0.59 9.84 6.02
C THR A 444 -1.65 10.03 7.11
N SER A 445 -2.73 10.74 6.80
CA SER A 445 -3.85 10.93 7.71
C SER A 445 -4.69 9.68 7.85
N LEU A 446 -5.18 9.39 9.06
CA LEU A 446 -6.18 8.34 9.31
C LEU A 446 -7.41 8.52 8.42
N ALA A 447 -7.77 9.78 8.11
CA ALA A 447 -8.91 10.10 7.27
C ALA A 447 -8.84 9.44 5.89
N ILE A 448 -7.65 9.23 5.30
CA ILE A 448 -7.52 8.59 3.98
C ILE A 448 -8.00 7.14 4.02
N SER A 449 -7.63 6.38 5.04
CA SER A 449 -8.07 4.99 5.21
C SER A 449 -9.55 4.88 5.58
N GLU A 450 -10.03 5.79 6.43
CA GLU A 450 -11.45 5.84 6.83
C GLU A 450 -12.36 6.22 5.65
N ILE A 451 -11.96 7.20 4.83
CA ILE A 451 -12.70 7.58 3.62
C ILE A 451 -12.76 6.41 2.64
N LEU A 452 -11.64 5.71 2.45
CA LEU A 452 -11.60 4.53 1.57
C LEU A 452 -12.54 3.44 2.08
N ALA A 453 -12.51 3.14 3.38
CA ALA A 453 -13.35 2.11 4.00
C ALA A 453 -14.84 2.46 3.87
N LEU A 454 -15.24 3.66 4.32
CA LEU A 454 -16.63 4.12 4.22
C LEU A 454 -17.15 4.09 2.78
N LYS A 455 -16.31 4.48 1.82
CA LYS A 455 -16.69 4.47 0.40
C LYS A 455 -16.90 3.06 -0.14
N LEU A 456 -16.08 2.09 0.30
CA LEU A 456 -16.23 0.68 -0.04
C LEU A 456 -17.49 0.10 0.60
N GLU A 457 -17.76 0.41 1.86
CA GLU A 457 -18.97 0.00 2.59
C GLU A 457 -20.24 0.54 1.95
N ASP A 458 -20.26 1.84 1.57
CA ASP A 458 -21.37 2.46 0.83
C ASP A 458 -21.65 1.75 -0.50
N ALA A 459 -20.61 1.22 -1.15
CA ALA A 459 -20.75 0.42 -2.37
C ALA A 459 -21.15 -1.04 -2.10
N GLY A 460 -21.38 -1.43 -0.83
CA GLY A 460 -21.78 -2.78 -0.42
C GLY A 460 -20.66 -3.80 -0.45
N ILE A 461 -19.40 -3.36 -0.35
CA ILE A 461 -18.21 -4.21 -0.32
C ILE A 461 -17.88 -4.55 1.13
N ASP A 462 -17.64 -5.84 1.40
CA ASP A 462 -17.22 -6.33 2.72
C ASP A 462 -15.84 -5.74 3.08
N THR A 463 -15.82 -4.86 4.09
CA THR A 463 -14.64 -4.08 4.46
C THR A 463 -14.33 -4.22 5.94
N ASP A 464 -13.11 -4.65 6.25
CA ASP A 464 -12.56 -4.77 7.60
C ASP A 464 -11.47 -3.71 7.82
N ILE A 465 -11.81 -2.61 8.49
CA ILE A 465 -10.87 -1.55 8.87
C ILE A 465 -10.51 -1.61 10.35
N ALA A 466 -9.24 -1.39 10.67
CA ALA A 466 -8.78 -1.21 12.04
C ALA A 466 -7.54 -0.29 12.12
N HIS A 467 -7.37 0.32 13.31
CA HIS A 467 -6.21 1.12 13.68
C HIS A 467 -5.39 0.43 14.77
N PRO A 468 -4.51 -0.55 14.45
CA PRO A 468 -3.77 -1.31 15.46
C PRO A 468 -2.96 -0.40 16.39
N TRP A 469 -3.13 -0.62 17.69
CA TRP A 469 -2.58 0.21 18.75
C TRP A 469 -1.05 0.25 18.73
N GLY A 470 -0.49 1.45 18.87
CA GLY A 470 0.96 1.65 18.97
C GLY A 470 1.74 1.34 17.70
N ILE A 471 1.09 0.98 16.59
CA ILE A 471 1.73 0.67 15.32
C ILE A 471 1.97 1.96 14.54
N PRO A 472 3.22 2.23 14.11
CA PRO A 472 3.56 3.32 13.19
C PRO A 472 3.25 2.94 11.73
N HIS A 473 3.77 3.72 10.78
CA HIS A 473 3.70 3.42 9.35
C HIS A 473 4.40 2.10 9.02
N ALA A 474 3.63 1.01 8.92
CA ALA A 474 4.16 -0.36 8.75
C ALA A 474 3.10 -1.29 8.16
N GLY A 475 3.55 -2.47 7.71
CA GLY A 475 2.69 -3.57 7.27
C GLY A 475 3.16 -4.92 7.79
N ASP A 476 2.39 -5.95 7.51
CA ASP A 476 2.69 -7.35 7.83
C ASP A 476 3.02 -7.61 9.32
N TYR A 477 2.46 -6.80 10.22
CA TYR A 477 2.71 -6.90 11.66
C TYR A 477 1.71 -7.83 12.38
N ASP A 478 0.59 -8.17 11.74
CA ASP A 478 -0.50 -8.99 12.27
C ASP A 478 -0.80 -10.19 11.36
N LEU A 479 0.25 -10.87 10.89
CA LEU A 479 0.15 -11.97 9.92
C LEU A 479 -0.82 -13.09 10.34
N PRO A 480 -0.91 -13.51 11.61
CA PRO A 480 -1.95 -14.48 12.01
C PRO A 480 -3.36 -13.98 11.69
N GLU A 481 -3.70 -12.73 12.05
CA GLU A 481 -5.00 -12.13 11.77
C GLU A 481 -5.25 -11.98 10.25
N LEU A 482 -4.22 -11.64 9.47
CA LEU A 482 -4.30 -11.57 8.00
C LEU A 482 -4.70 -12.93 7.42
N PHE A 483 -4.04 -14.01 7.82
CA PHE A 483 -4.31 -15.33 7.27
C PHE A 483 -5.62 -15.93 7.80
N ASP A 484 -6.03 -15.64 9.03
CA ASP A 484 -7.34 -15.97 9.55
C ASP A 484 -8.44 -15.27 8.75
N TRP A 485 -8.26 -13.99 8.41
CA TRP A 485 -9.17 -13.26 7.54
C TRP A 485 -9.24 -13.87 6.13
N ILE A 486 -8.10 -14.18 5.49
CA ILE A 486 -8.08 -14.84 4.18
C ILE A 486 -8.81 -16.20 4.23
N ASP A 487 -8.56 -16.99 5.26
CA ASP A 487 -9.25 -18.28 5.45
C ASP A 487 -10.76 -18.11 5.61
N SER A 488 -11.22 -17.07 6.32
CA SER A 488 -12.64 -16.82 6.56
C SER A 488 -13.41 -16.46 5.29
N ILE A 489 -12.77 -15.82 4.32
CA ILE A 489 -13.37 -15.44 3.04
C ILE A 489 -13.15 -16.48 1.93
N CYS A 490 -12.20 -17.41 2.11
CA CYS A 490 -11.86 -18.44 1.12
C CYS A 490 -12.45 -19.82 1.42
N LYS A 491 -12.86 -20.11 2.64
CA LYS A 491 -13.49 -21.37 3.06
C LYS A 491 -14.99 -21.23 3.12
#